data_c2c11d0904252fbc6ba6633d9b85fc36
#
_entry.id   c2c11d0904252fbc6ba6633d9b85fc36
#
_cell.length_a   1.000
_cell.length_b   1.000
_cell.length_c   1.000
_cell.angle_alpha   90.00
_cell.angle_beta   90.00
_cell.angle_gamma   90.00
#
_symmetry.space_group_name_H-M   'P 1'
#
loop_
_entity.id
_entity.type
_entity.pdbx_description
1 polymer ?
#
loop_
_entity_poly.entity_id
_entity_poly.type
_entity_poly.pdbx_seq_one_letter_code
_entity_poly.pdbx_strand_id
1 'polypeptide(L)'
;MVIGPKSAVFTTVRARGGSLFHLDLHLQRLARHAAVLGIEVPEISIPEGLEGLIRIQIDNGGVSFHSKEFYQEIHMDAEGITVPAPRWSRKIMGTKHGDWDAYRQITSEVLNKGADVAILIHDYCVIDGDRVMPLILDNDGVVWISDSKLGGVDSVTFDVCKGAIEDSGFIISEGRLNERLVARAKEIVLLGTGMGAARLTVLDDIDIGDGSDNLQKVCIEALGDDWR
;
A
#
# COMPACT_ATOMS: atom_id res chain seq x y z
N MET A 1 23.81 14.67 -6.26
CA MET A 1 23.32 13.82 -7.36
C MET A 1 21.81 13.79 -7.24
N VAL A 2 21.07 14.25 -8.25
CA VAL A 2 19.60 14.20 -8.21
C VAL A 2 19.19 12.75 -8.37
N ILE A 3 18.52 12.19 -7.36
CA ILE A 3 17.99 10.84 -7.41
C ILE A 3 16.76 10.87 -8.33
N GLY A 4 16.90 10.39 -9.55
CA GLY A 4 15.77 10.30 -10.48
C GLY A 4 14.98 9.01 -10.30
N PRO A 5 13.75 8.95 -10.82
CA PRO A 5 12.90 7.75 -10.71
C PRO A 5 13.56 6.48 -11.23
N LYS A 6 14.37 6.59 -12.28
CA LYS A 6 15.07 5.44 -12.89
C LYS A 6 16.38 5.05 -12.21
N SER A 7 16.72 5.67 -11.08
CA SER A 7 17.97 5.36 -10.36
C SER A 7 17.86 4.10 -9.51
N ALA A 8 16.66 3.72 -9.12
CA ALA A 8 16.40 2.53 -8.32
C ALA A 8 14.94 2.06 -8.45
N VAL A 9 14.72 0.81 -8.09
CA VAL A 9 13.40 0.21 -7.87
C VAL A 9 13.42 -0.52 -6.55
N PHE A 10 12.28 -0.56 -5.84
CA PHE A 10 12.23 -1.24 -4.56
C PHE A 10 10.89 -1.92 -4.28
N THR A 11 10.93 -2.84 -3.34
CA THR A 11 9.75 -3.39 -2.67
C THR A 11 9.97 -3.39 -1.16
N THR A 12 8.91 -3.49 -0.36
CA THR A 12 9.00 -3.63 1.09
C THR A 12 8.30 -4.90 1.47
N VAL A 13 8.99 -5.79 2.16
CA VAL A 13 8.55 -7.11 2.61
C VAL A 13 8.51 -7.12 4.13
N ARG A 14 7.56 -7.81 4.74
CA ARG A 14 7.56 -8.08 6.16
C ARG A 14 8.37 -9.33 6.44
N ALA A 15 9.23 -9.28 7.46
CA ALA A 15 10.04 -10.41 7.93
C ALA A 15 9.80 -10.66 9.42
N ARG A 16 9.67 -11.92 9.79
CA ARG A 16 9.56 -12.36 11.20
C ARG A 16 10.13 -13.77 11.35
N GLY A 17 10.97 -13.98 12.36
CA GLY A 17 11.60 -15.28 12.62
C GLY A 17 12.42 -15.79 11.43
N GLY A 18 13.04 -14.90 10.66
CA GLY A 18 13.80 -15.23 9.46
C GLY A 18 12.96 -15.55 8.22
N SER A 19 11.62 -15.56 8.31
CA SER A 19 10.72 -15.76 7.18
C SER A 19 10.31 -14.42 6.59
N LEU A 20 10.35 -14.29 5.26
CA LEU A 20 9.86 -13.14 4.51
C LEU A 20 8.50 -13.50 3.91
N PHE A 21 7.45 -12.76 4.32
CA PHE A 21 6.08 -13.09 3.93
C PHE A 21 5.78 -12.66 2.50
N HIS A 22 5.21 -13.58 1.71
CA HIS A 22 4.84 -13.37 0.30
C HIS A 22 5.99 -12.82 -0.56
N LEU A 23 7.22 -13.27 -0.28
CA LEU A 23 8.43 -12.80 -0.96
C LEU A 23 8.33 -12.94 -2.48
N ASP A 24 7.77 -14.04 -2.97
CA ASP A 24 7.54 -14.32 -4.39
C ASP A 24 6.70 -13.22 -5.07
N LEU A 25 5.58 -12.79 -4.46
CA LEU A 25 4.74 -11.71 -4.97
C LEU A 25 5.48 -10.37 -4.95
N HIS A 26 6.24 -10.10 -3.90
CA HIS A 26 7.07 -8.91 -3.80
C HIS A 26 8.16 -8.85 -4.87
N LEU A 27 8.83 -9.97 -5.15
CA LEU A 27 9.86 -10.06 -6.19
C LEU A 27 9.24 -9.97 -7.59
N GLN A 28 8.07 -10.56 -7.82
CA GLN A 28 7.32 -10.40 -9.08
C GLN A 28 6.96 -8.93 -9.34
N ARG A 29 6.43 -8.22 -8.34
CA ARG A 29 6.15 -6.78 -8.45
C ARG A 29 7.44 -5.99 -8.70
N LEU A 30 8.51 -6.27 -7.96
CA LEU A 30 9.81 -5.63 -8.13
C LEU A 30 10.31 -5.78 -9.58
N ALA A 31 10.22 -6.98 -10.15
CA ALA A 31 10.62 -7.25 -11.53
C ALA A 31 9.75 -6.49 -12.56
N ARG A 32 8.41 -6.45 -12.36
CA ARG A 32 7.52 -5.65 -13.22
C ARG A 32 7.88 -4.17 -13.21
N HIS A 33 8.10 -3.60 -12.02
CA HIS A 33 8.47 -2.19 -11.89
C HIS A 33 9.88 -1.91 -12.46
N ALA A 34 10.83 -2.81 -12.25
CA ALA A 34 12.18 -2.70 -12.83
C ALA A 34 12.11 -2.65 -14.37
N ALA A 35 11.31 -3.52 -15.00
CA ALA A 35 11.10 -3.52 -16.43
C ALA A 35 10.54 -2.20 -16.96
N VAL A 36 9.54 -1.62 -16.27
CA VAL A 36 8.96 -0.29 -16.61
C VAL A 36 10.01 0.81 -16.52
N LEU A 37 10.90 0.73 -15.51
CA LEU A 37 11.95 1.73 -15.27
C LEU A 37 13.19 1.54 -16.13
N GLY A 38 13.30 0.38 -16.80
CA GLY A 38 14.49 -0.01 -17.58
C GLY A 38 15.68 -0.35 -16.70
N ILE A 39 15.43 -0.92 -15.52
CA ILE A 39 16.44 -1.38 -14.56
C ILE A 39 16.58 -2.89 -14.71
N GLU A 40 17.82 -3.37 -14.88
CA GLU A 40 18.12 -4.80 -14.90
C GLU A 40 17.98 -5.39 -13.48
N VAL A 41 17.34 -6.54 -13.36
CA VAL A 41 17.18 -7.26 -12.09
C VAL A 41 18.30 -8.30 -11.99
N PRO A 42 19.28 -8.13 -11.10
CA PRO A 42 20.31 -9.14 -10.87
C PRO A 42 19.75 -10.32 -10.07
N GLU A 43 20.54 -11.34 -9.88
CA GLU A 43 20.22 -12.42 -8.94
C GLU A 43 20.11 -11.86 -7.51
N ILE A 44 19.01 -12.18 -6.83
CA ILE A 44 18.71 -11.69 -5.50
C ILE A 44 18.93 -12.81 -4.48
N SER A 45 20.07 -12.75 -3.78
CA SER A 45 20.33 -13.64 -2.64
C SER A 45 19.85 -12.99 -1.36
N ILE A 46 18.89 -13.61 -0.68
CA ILE A 46 18.27 -13.09 0.54
C ILE A 46 19.20 -13.36 1.74
N PRO A 47 19.63 -12.34 2.49
CA PRO A 47 20.39 -12.53 3.73
C PRO A 47 19.57 -13.25 4.80
N GLU A 48 20.24 -14.01 5.65
CA GLU A 48 19.62 -14.62 6.84
C GLU A 48 19.37 -13.57 7.94
N GLY A 49 18.42 -13.88 8.85
CA GLY A 49 18.18 -13.10 10.07
C GLY A 49 17.51 -11.73 9.85
N LEU A 50 16.84 -11.53 8.73
CA LEU A 50 16.08 -10.32 8.48
C LEU A 50 14.83 -10.26 9.38
N GLU A 51 14.58 -9.10 10.00
CA GLU A 51 13.44 -8.86 10.89
C GLU A 51 12.79 -7.49 10.62
N GLY A 52 11.47 -7.38 10.80
CA GLY A 52 10.70 -6.15 10.64
C GLY A 52 10.28 -5.87 9.21
N LEU A 53 10.31 -4.61 8.79
CA LEU A 53 10.05 -4.23 7.41
C LEU A 53 11.35 -4.13 6.62
N ILE A 54 11.50 -4.98 5.63
CA ILE A 54 12.69 -5.07 4.80
C ILE A 54 12.43 -4.40 3.46
N ARG A 55 13.11 -3.30 3.20
CA ARG A 55 13.16 -2.71 1.86
C ARG A 55 14.23 -3.44 1.06
N ILE A 56 13.82 -4.13 0.02
CA ILE A 56 14.68 -4.72 -1.01
C ILE A 56 14.75 -3.70 -2.14
N GLN A 57 15.93 -3.18 -2.42
CA GLN A 57 16.16 -2.16 -3.44
C GLN A 57 17.20 -2.63 -4.44
N ILE A 58 16.96 -2.35 -5.71
CA ILE A 58 17.89 -2.53 -6.82
C ILE A 58 18.25 -1.16 -7.36
N ASP A 59 19.52 -0.87 -7.45
CA ASP A 59 20.09 0.34 -8.06
C ASP A 59 21.39 0.01 -8.80
N ASN A 60 22.11 1.04 -9.25
CA ASN A 60 23.40 0.87 -9.97
C ASN A 60 24.50 0.18 -9.13
N GLY A 61 24.33 0.09 -7.82
CA GLY A 61 25.24 -0.62 -6.92
C GLY A 61 24.87 -2.09 -6.72
N GLY A 62 23.77 -2.55 -7.30
CA GLY A 62 23.26 -3.92 -7.14
C GLY A 62 22.05 -3.98 -6.22
N VAL A 63 21.92 -5.09 -5.46
CA VAL A 63 20.82 -5.33 -4.51
C VAL A 63 21.24 -4.90 -3.12
N SER A 64 20.36 -4.16 -2.44
CA SER A 64 20.53 -3.79 -1.04
C SER A 64 19.29 -4.10 -0.22
N PHE A 65 19.50 -4.39 1.08
CA PHE A 65 18.46 -4.73 2.05
C PHE A 65 18.54 -3.74 3.20
N HIS A 66 17.43 -3.04 3.46
CA HIS A 66 17.35 -2.06 4.53
C HIS A 66 16.25 -2.46 5.49
N SER A 67 16.62 -2.90 6.69
CA SER A 67 15.67 -3.17 7.76
C SER A 67 15.19 -1.84 8.35
N LYS A 68 13.88 -1.75 8.58
CA LYS A 68 13.26 -0.67 9.31
C LYS A 68 12.49 -1.29 10.48
N GLU A 69 12.77 -0.82 11.68
CA GLU A 69 11.99 -1.25 12.85
C GLU A 69 10.51 -0.90 12.63
N PHE A 70 9.67 -1.76 13.14
CA PHE A 70 8.23 -1.66 12.96
C PHE A 70 7.62 -1.22 14.29
N TYR A 71 7.08 0.00 14.34
CA TYR A 71 6.50 0.60 15.55
C TYR A 71 4.99 0.78 15.49
N GLN A 72 4.37 0.40 14.37
CA GLN A 72 2.96 0.65 14.17
C GLN A 72 2.14 -0.58 14.51
N GLU A 73 1.05 -0.38 15.22
CA GLU A 73 0.04 -1.42 15.47
C GLU A 73 -0.53 -1.89 14.13
N ILE A 74 -0.67 -3.22 13.98
CA ILE A 74 -1.27 -3.81 12.79
C ILE A 74 -2.76 -4.00 12.99
N HIS A 75 -3.51 -3.96 11.89
CA HIS A 75 -4.97 -4.11 11.91
C HIS A 75 -5.71 -3.06 12.76
N MET A 76 -5.07 -1.92 13.01
CA MET A 76 -5.61 -0.85 13.84
C MET A 76 -6.80 -0.13 13.17
N ASP A 77 -7.56 0.60 13.97
CA ASP A 77 -8.37 1.71 13.48
C ASP A 77 -7.44 2.90 13.23
N ALA A 78 -7.55 3.52 12.07
CA ALA A 78 -6.65 4.56 11.62
C ALA A 78 -7.38 5.88 11.34
N GLU A 79 -6.69 6.99 11.61
CA GLU A 79 -7.09 8.33 11.21
C GLU A 79 -6.26 8.79 10.02
N GLY A 80 -6.91 9.34 9.00
CA GLY A 80 -6.28 9.76 7.76
C GLY A 80 -6.46 11.25 7.46
N ILE A 81 -5.53 11.77 6.68
CA ILE A 81 -5.61 13.12 6.09
C ILE A 81 -5.47 13.02 4.59
N THR A 82 -6.33 13.73 3.84
CA THR A 82 -6.19 13.81 2.39
C THR A 82 -5.03 14.71 1.99
N VAL A 83 -4.22 14.25 1.04
CA VAL A 83 -3.05 14.98 0.54
C VAL A 83 -2.99 14.85 -1.00
N PRO A 84 -2.62 15.92 -1.73
CA PRO A 84 -2.36 15.80 -3.16
C PRO A 84 -1.32 14.73 -3.46
N ALA A 85 -1.63 13.81 -4.36
CA ALA A 85 -0.72 12.74 -4.73
C ALA A 85 0.50 13.27 -5.48
N PRO A 86 1.72 12.81 -5.17
CA PRO A 86 2.89 13.04 -6.02
C PRO A 86 2.63 12.54 -7.45
N ARG A 87 3.04 13.30 -8.45
CA ARG A 87 2.76 12.97 -9.86
C ARG A 87 4.04 12.76 -10.65
N TRP A 88 4.02 11.73 -11.44
CA TRP A 88 5.10 11.33 -12.32
C TRP A 88 4.60 11.20 -13.76
N SER A 89 5.50 11.01 -14.70
CA SER A 89 5.08 10.72 -16.07
C SER A 89 4.28 9.41 -16.11
N ARG A 90 3.31 9.32 -17.03
CA ARG A 90 2.47 8.11 -17.18
C ARG A 90 3.26 6.80 -17.34
N LYS A 91 4.51 6.91 -17.86
CA LYS A 91 5.36 5.73 -18.10
C LYS A 91 5.90 5.08 -16.82
N ILE A 92 6.01 5.84 -15.72
CA ILE A 92 6.60 5.37 -14.46
C ILE A 92 5.64 5.49 -13.28
N MET A 93 4.49 6.13 -13.49
CA MET A 93 3.45 6.25 -12.49
C MET A 93 2.97 4.87 -12.04
N GLY A 94 2.69 4.71 -10.76
CA GLY A 94 2.32 3.42 -10.18
C GLY A 94 3.51 2.48 -9.87
N THR A 95 4.76 2.90 -10.14
CA THR A 95 5.94 2.10 -9.78
C THR A 95 6.57 2.55 -8.47
N LYS A 96 7.18 1.62 -7.73
CA LYS A 96 8.04 1.92 -6.57
C LYS A 96 9.46 2.22 -7.05
N HIS A 97 9.72 3.48 -7.38
CA HIS A 97 10.98 3.94 -7.99
C HIS A 97 11.91 4.66 -6.99
N GLY A 98 13.14 5.00 -7.42
CA GLY A 98 14.17 5.60 -6.55
C GLY A 98 13.82 6.95 -5.97
N ASP A 99 13.09 7.78 -6.71
CA ASP A 99 12.65 9.10 -6.25
C ASP A 99 11.36 8.97 -5.41
N TRP A 100 11.55 8.59 -4.15
CA TRP A 100 10.47 8.34 -3.18
C TRP A 100 10.39 9.41 -2.09
N ASP A 101 11.14 10.50 -2.20
CA ASP A 101 11.24 11.52 -1.15
C ASP A 101 9.91 12.23 -0.91
N ALA A 102 9.15 12.52 -1.96
CA ALA A 102 7.83 13.13 -1.84
C ALA A 102 6.87 12.30 -0.97
N TYR A 103 6.87 10.97 -1.12
CA TYR A 103 6.05 10.09 -0.27
C TYR A 103 6.55 10.04 1.16
N ARG A 104 7.89 10.00 1.38
CA ARG A 104 8.47 10.04 2.74
C ARG A 104 8.14 11.34 3.46
N GLN A 105 8.20 12.46 2.74
CA GLN A 105 7.83 13.77 3.28
C GLN A 105 6.36 13.81 3.67
N ILE A 106 5.44 13.37 2.80
CA ILE A 106 4.02 13.27 3.09
C ILE A 106 3.77 12.43 4.35
N THR A 107 4.36 11.23 4.43
CA THR A 107 4.25 10.37 5.62
C THR A 107 4.67 11.11 6.89
N SER A 108 5.82 11.80 6.86
CA SER A 108 6.33 12.54 8.01
C SER A 108 5.42 13.69 8.40
N GLU A 109 4.90 14.46 7.44
CA GLU A 109 4.00 15.58 7.68
C GLU A 109 2.68 15.14 8.30
N VAL A 110 2.11 14.03 7.83
CA VAL A 110 0.84 13.48 8.34
C VAL A 110 1.01 12.95 9.76
N LEU A 111 2.07 12.19 10.03
CA LEU A 111 2.38 11.72 11.39
C LEU A 111 2.63 12.88 12.36
N ASN A 112 3.30 13.95 11.93
CA ASN A 112 3.51 15.14 12.76
C ASN A 112 2.20 15.91 13.07
N LYS A 113 1.15 15.71 12.28
CA LYS A 113 -0.18 16.24 12.54
C LYS A 113 -1.04 15.34 13.43
N GLY A 114 -0.51 14.18 13.82
CA GLY A 114 -1.19 13.22 14.67
C GLY A 114 -2.07 12.21 13.93
N ALA A 115 -2.11 12.25 12.60
CA ALA A 115 -2.81 11.23 11.81
C ALA A 115 -1.90 10.05 11.46
N ASP A 116 -2.50 8.90 11.20
CA ASP A 116 -1.76 7.66 10.96
C ASP A 116 -1.36 7.48 9.50
N VAL A 117 -2.12 8.04 8.55
CA VAL A 117 -1.95 7.77 7.13
C VAL A 117 -2.35 8.95 6.25
N ALA A 118 -1.64 9.14 5.14
CA ALA A 118 -2.08 10.04 4.08
C ALA A 118 -2.92 9.27 3.04
N ILE A 119 -4.09 9.80 2.73
CA ILE A 119 -4.92 9.37 1.61
C ILE A 119 -4.62 10.28 0.41
N LEU A 120 -4.07 9.69 -0.63
CA LEU A 120 -3.54 10.43 -1.78
C LEU A 120 -4.63 10.72 -2.81
N ILE A 121 -4.82 12.01 -3.09
CA ILE A 121 -5.88 12.50 -3.98
C ILE A 121 -5.31 13.02 -5.29
N HIS A 122 -5.95 12.65 -6.38
CA HIS A 122 -5.73 13.25 -7.70
C HIS A 122 -7.06 13.32 -8.46
N ASP A 123 -7.29 14.45 -9.12
CA ASP A 123 -8.49 14.69 -9.93
C ASP A 123 -9.80 14.36 -9.15
N TYR A 124 -9.87 14.84 -7.90
CA TYR A 124 -10.98 14.64 -6.95
C TYR A 124 -11.29 13.16 -6.62
N CYS A 125 -10.29 12.28 -6.79
CA CYS A 125 -10.43 10.87 -6.47
C CYS A 125 -9.29 10.40 -5.57
N VAL A 126 -9.60 9.50 -4.66
CA VAL A 126 -8.58 8.71 -3.96
C VAL A 126 -7.91 7.80 -4.98
N ILE A 127 -6.58 7.83 -5.01
CA ILE A 127 -5.81 6.99 -5.93
C ILE A 127 -4.94 5.97 -5.20
N ASP A 128 -4.50 6.28 -3.98
CA ASP A 128 -3.62 5.43 -3.17
C ASP A 128 -3.56 5.97 -1.73
N GLY A 129 -2.75 5.36 -0.88
CA GLY A 129 -2.24 5.93 0.36
C GLY A 129 -0.71 6.08 0.29
N ASP A 130 -0.10 6.73 1.28
CA ASP A 130 1.36 6.88 1.33
C ASP A 130 2.09 5.55 1.51
N ARG A 131 1.45 4.60 2.20
CA ARG A 131 1.97 3.26 2.57
C ARG A 131 0.94 2.15 2.42
N VAL A 132 -0.28 2.46 2.02
CA VAL A 132 -1.42 1.56 1.99
C VAL A 132 -2.21 1.72 0.71
N MET A 133 -2.99 0.71 0.37
CA MET A 133 -3.98 0.75 -0.70
C MET A 133 -5.37 0.81 -0.07
N PRO A 134 -6.15 1.88 -0.30
CA PRO A 134 -7.53 1.97 0.17
C PRO A 134 -8.49 1.08 -0.62
N LEU A 135 -9.31 0.31 0.10
CA LEU A 135 -10.45 -0.44 -0.41
C LEU A 135 -11.72 0.18 0.16
N ILE A 136 -12.69 0.54 -0.65
CA ILE A 136 -13.94 1.15 -0.23
C ILE A 136 -15.09 0.17 -0.41
N LEU A 137 -15.67 -0.32 0.68
CA LEU A 137 -16.89 -1.13 0.65
C LEU A 137 -18.10 -0.21 0.64
N ASP A 138 -18.96 -0.37 -0.35
CA ASP A 138 -20.23 0.35 -0.42
C ASP A 138 -21.40 -0.46 0.21
N ASN A 139 -22.59 0.15 0.21
CA ASN A 139 -23.80 -0.47 0.77
C ASN A 139 -24.35 -1.64 -0.06
N ASP A 140 -23.92 -1.77 -1.29
CA ASP A 140 -24.36 -2.84 -2.20
C ASP A 140 -23.43 -4.08 -2.15
N GLY A 141 -22.40 -4.05 -1.28
CA GLY A 141 -21.44 -5.12 -1.12
C GLY A 141 -20.32 -5.11 -2.18
N VAL A 142 -20.14 -3.99 -2.86
CA VAL A 142 -19.05 -3.81 -3.82
C VAL A 142 -17.83 -3.20 -3.11
N VAL A 143 -16.70 -3.86 -3.25
CA VAL A 143 -15.37 -3.37 -2.82
C VAL A 143 -14.73 -2.65 -4.00
N TRP A 144 -14.67 -1.33 -3.90
CA TRP A 144 -14.08 -0.48 -4.91
C TRP A 144 -12.59 -0.28 -4.67
N ILE A 145 -11.79 -0.44 -5.72
CA ILE A 145 -10.38 -0.11 -5.77
C ILE A 145 -10.12 0.98 -6.82
N SER A 146 -9.06 1.75 -6.63
CA SER A 146 -8.72 2.82 -7.56
C SER A 146 -8.37 2.28 -8.94
N ASP A 147 -8.84 2.96 -10.01
CA ASP A 147 -8.43 2.67 -11.39
C ASP A 147 -6.89 2.78 -11.49
N SER A 148 -6.26 1.68 -11.89
CA SER A 148 -4.80 1.55 -12.04
C SER A 148 -4.19 2.66 -12.93
N LYS A 149 -4.98 3.19 -13.89
CA LYS A 149 -4.58 4.31 -14.76
C LYS A 149 -4.43 5.65 -14.03
N LEU A 150 -4.97 5.77 -12.83
CA LEU A 150 -4.81 6.97 -11.99
C LEU A 150 -3.46 7.03 -11.28
N GLY A 151 -2.74 5.91 -11.20
CA GLY A 151 -1.34 5.84 -10.80
C GLY A 151 -1.10 5.40 -9.37
N GLY A 152 -2.06 4.76 -8.73
CA GLY A 152 -1.83 4.00 -7.50
C GLY A 152 -0.84 2.86 -7.73
N VAL A 153 -0.09 2.51 -6.69
CA VAL A 153 0.87 1.39 -6.74
C VAL A 153 0.12 0.08 -6.50
N ASP A 154 0.37 -0.94 -7.32
CA ASP A 154 -0.19 -2.28 -7.10
C ASP A 154 0.23 -2.84 -5.73
N SER A 155 -0.72 -3.42 -5.00
CA SER A 155 -0.55 -3.84 -3.62
C SER A 155 -0.42 -5.35 -3.51
N VAL A 156 0.74 -5.83 -3.04
CA VAL A 156 0.92 -7.26 -2.72
C VAL A 156 -0.04 -7.70 -1.59
N THR A 157 -0.29 -6.83 -0.61
CA THR A 157 -1.23 -7.14 0.47
C THR A 157 -2.66 -7.34 -0.06
N PHE A 158 -3.05 -6.55 -1.07
CA PHE A 158 -4.33 -6.76 -1.77
C PHE A 158 -4.35 -8.07 -2.55
N ASP A 159 -3.27 -8.40 -3.27
CA ASP A 159 -3.17 -9.66 -4.02
C ASP A 159 -3.37 -10.88 -3.10
N VAL A 160 -2.86 -10.81 -1.85
CA VAL A 160 -3.06 -11.85 -0.83
C VAL A 160 -4.53 -11.92 -0.37
N CYS A 161 -5.19 -10.78 -0.17
CA CYS A 161 -6.56 -10.73 0.36
C CYS A 161 -7.62 -10.97 -0.70
N LYS A 162 -7.32 -10.75 -1.99
CA LYS A 162 -8.30 -10.70 -3.08
C LYS A 162 -9.21 -11.94 -3.15
N GLY A 163 -8.62 -13.13 -3.12
CA GLY A 163 -9.38 -14.38 -3.19
C GLY A 163 -10.36 -14.53 -2.02
N ALA A 164 -9.92 -14.24 -0.80
CA ALA A 164 -10.77 -14.32 0.39
C ALA A 164 -11.91 -13.27 0.37
N ILE A 165 -11.66 -12.08 -0.17
CA ILE A 165 -12.69 -11.05 -0.37
C ILE A 165 -13.78 -11.58 -1.33
N GLU A 166 -13.39 -12.14 -2.48
CA GLU A 166 -14.31 -12.72 -3.47
C GLU A 166 -15.06 -13.94 -2.90
N ASP A 167 -14.37 -14.85 -2.21
CA ASP A 167 -14.97 -16.04 -1.57
C ASP A 167 -15.95 -15.69 -0.45
N SER A 168 -15.77 -14.53 0.18
CA SER A 168 -16.71 -13.99 1.19
C SER A 168 -17.96 -13.34 0.58
N GLY A 169 -18.08 -13.35 -0.75
CA GLY A 169 -19.26 -12.87 -1.49
C GLY A 169 -19.20 -11.37 -1.83
N PHE A 170 -18.10 -10.68 -1.58
CA PHE A 170 -17.90 -9.31 -2.04
C PHE A 170 -17.52 -9.27 -3.52
N ILE A 171 -18.02 -8.26 -4.22
CA ILE A 171 -17.66 -8.01 -5.62
C ILE A 171 -16.56 -6.97 -5.65
N ILE A 172 -15.43 -7.27 -6.29
CA ILE A 172 -14.35 -6.29 -6.46
C ILE A 172 -14.54 -5.56 -7.79
N SER A 173 -14.54 -4.22 -7.75
CA SER A 173 -14.65 -3.36 -8.92
C SER A 173 -13.58 -2.28 -8.91
N GLU A 174 -12.97 -2.04 -10.08
CA GLU A 174 -12.02 -0.94 -10.29
C GLU A 174 -12.76 0.30 -10.79
N GLY A 175 -12.45 1.48 -10.22
CA GLY A 175 -13.13 2.70 -10.61
C GLY A 175 -12.55 3.97 -10.02
N ARG A 176 -13.26 5.08 -10.21
CA ARG A 176 -12.91 6.39 -9.65
C ARG A 176 -13.46 6.50 -8.23
N LEU A 177 -12.59 6.46 -7.25
CA LEU A 177 -12.93 6.58 -5.82
C LEU A 177 -13.16 8.07 -5.47
N ASN A 178 -14.26 8.62 -5.96
CA ASN A 178 -14.59 10.03 -5.77
C ASN A 178 -15.11 10.33 -4.35
N GLU A 179 -15.18 11.61 -3.99
CA GLU A 179 -15.66 12.08 -2.69
C GLU A 179 -17.03 11.48 -2.30
N ARG A 180 -17.95 11.36 -3.25
CA ARG A 180 -19.29 10.81 -2.98
C ARG A 180 -19.23 9.33 -2.58
N LEU A 181 -18.33 8.56 -3.19
CA LEU A 181 -18.14 7.15 -2.83
C LEU A 181 -17.51 7.04 -1.45
N VAL A 182 -16.49 7.85 -1.16
CA VAL A 182 -15.84 7.93 0.17
C VAL A 182 -16.85 8.29 1.26
N ALA A 183 -17.64 9.35 1.05
CA ALA A 183 -18.62 9.84 2.02
C ALA A 183 -19.78 8.85 2.28
N ARG A 184 -19.99 7.87 1.40
CA ARG A 184 -21.03 6.84 1.54
C ARG A 184 -20.45 5.45 1.79
N ALA A 185 -19.16 5.38 2.04
CA ALA A 185 -18.52 4.11 2.35
C ALA A 185 -19.17 3.48 3.58
N LYS A 186 -19.48 2.20 3.51
CA LYS A 186 -19.85 1.40 4.66
C LYS A 186 -18.63 1.12 5.52
N GLU A 187 -17.51 0.84 4.86
CA GLU A 187 -16.22 0.55 5.47
C GLU A 187 -15.10 0.94 4.51
N ILE A 188 -14.00 1.47 5.01
CA ILE A 188 -12.77 1.67 4.23
C ILE A 188 -11.65 0.88 4.90
N VAL A 189 -11.07 -0.08 4.18
CA VAL A 189 -9.93 -0.88 4.63
C VAL A 189 -8.68 -0.44 3.91
N LEU A 190 -7.61 -0.25 4.68
CA LEU A 190 -6.29 0.19 4.24
C LEU A 190 -5.35 -1.00 4.26
N LEU A 191 -4.94 -1.51 3.09
CA LEU A 191 -4.05 -2.65 2.97
C LEU A 191 -2.60 -2.22 2.76
N GLY A 192 -1.71 -2.64 3.64
CA GLY A 192 -0.28 -2.32 3.53
C GLY A 192 0.62 -3.30 4.25
N THR A 193 1.82 -3.54 3.69
CA THR A 193 2.80 -4.47 4.28
C THR A 193 3.15 -4.13 5.73
N GLY A 194 3.11 -2.85 6.10
CA GLY A 194 3.39 -2.40 7.46
C GLY A 194 2.17 -2.35 8.37
N MET A 195 0.97 -2.09 7.85
CA MET A 195 -0.24 -1.88 8.64
C MET A 195 -1.19 -3.08 8.63
N GLY A 196 -0.92 -4.09 7.78
CA GLY A 196 -1.85 -5.19 7.58
C GLY A 196 -3.14 -4.72 6.91
N ALA A 197 -4.28 -4.98 7.55
CA ALA A 197 -5.60 -4.51 7.15
C ALA A 197 -6.13 -3.54 8.22
N ALA A 198 -5.73 -2.28 8.15
CA ALA A 198 -6.23 -1.22 9.03
C ALA A 198 -7.59 -0.72 8.53
N ARG A 199 -8.45 -0.25 9.43
CA ARG A 199 -9.73 0.36 9.09
C ARG A 199 -9.60 1.89 9.21
N LEU A 200 -9.95 2.62 8.16
CA LEU A 200 -10.02 4.08 8.20
C LEU A 200 -11.33 4.49 8.86
N THR A 201 -11.25 5.07 10.05
CA THR A 201 -12.42 5.49 10.84
C THR A 201 -12.65 6.99 10.82
N VAL A 202 -11.59 7.77 10.59
CA VAL A 202 -11.66 9.23 10.47
C VAL A 202 -10.87 9.68 9.25
N LEU A 203 -11.40 10.58 8.45
CA LEU A 203 -10.72 11.21 7.32
C LEU A 203 -11.00 12.72 7.33
N ASP A 204 -9.94 13.53 7.44
CA ASP A 204 -10.04 15.01 7.53
C ASP A 204 -11.01 15.46 8.64
N ASP A 205 -10.86 14.89 9.83
CA ASP A 205 -11.72 15.13 11.02
C ASP A 205 -13.20 14.71 10.85
N ILE A 206 -13.52 13.90 9.83
CA ILE A 206 -14.88 13.40 9.58
C ILE A 206 -14.91 11.88 9.78
N ASP A 207 -15.88 11.42 10.58
CA ASP A 207 -16.13 10.00 10.79
C ASP A 207 -16.47 9.29 9.46
N ILE A 208 -15.85 8.13 9.22
CA ILE A 208 -16.01 7.33 8.01
C ILE A 208 -16.64 5.96 8.36
N GLY A 209 -17.57 5.53 7.51
CA GLY A 209 -18.22 4.23 7.63
C GLY A 209 -19.38 4.21 8.60
N ASP A 210 -19.96 3.04 8.79
CA ASP A 210 -21.11 2.79 9.69
C ASP A 210 -20.71 2.01 10.96
N GLY A 211 -19.40 1.86 11.19
CA GLY A 211 -18.83 1.08 12.29
C GLY A 211 -18.69 -0.42 11.97
N SER A 212 -19.03 -0.87 10.76
CA SER A 212 -18.79 -2.26 10.34
C SER A 212 -17.29 -2.54 10.16
N ASP A 213 -16.93 -3.81 10.35
CA ASP A 213 -15.56 -4.33 10.24
C ASP A 213 -15.50 -5.64 9.41
N ASN A 214 -16.53 -5.85 8.59
CA ASN A 214 -16.69 -7.12 7.88
C ASN A 214 -15.60 -7.34 6.84
N LEU A 215 -15.27 -6.32 6.03
CA LEU A 215 -14.20 -6.40 5.04
C LEU A 215 -12.83 -6.49 5.72
N GLN A 216 -12.63 -5.72 6.80
CA GLN A 216 -11.40 -5.77 7.58
C GLN A 216 -11.15 -7.18 8.13
N LYS A 217 -12.16 -7.82 8.74
CA LYS A 217 -12.05 -9.18 9.28
C LYS A 217 -11.66 -10.19 8.22
N VAL A 218 -12.28 -10.14 7.04
CA VAL A 218 -11.93 -11.00 5.90
C VAL A 218 -10.46 -10.81 5.51
N CYS A 219 -10.00 -9.56 5.43
CA CYS A 219 -8.61 -9.26 5.10
C CYS A 219 -7.64 -9.72 6.20
N ILE A 220 -7.97 -9.53 7.49
CA ILE A 220 -7.16 -9.99 8.62
C ILE A 220 -7.03 -11.52 8.61
N GLU A 221 -8.13 -12.23 8.35
CA GLU A 221 -8.14 -13.68 8.28
C GLU A 221 -7.30 -14.19 7.10
N ALA A 222 -7.41 -13.55 5.94
CA ALA A 222 -6.60 -13.86 4.76
C ALA A 222 -5.10 -13.63 4.96
N LEU A 223 -4.73 -12.61 5.73
CA LEU A 223 -3.33 -12.31 6.08
C LEU A 223 -2.76 -13.30 7.11
N GLY A 224 -3.62 -13.92 7.91
CA GLY A 224 -3.26 -14.99 8.83
C GLY A 224 -2.30 -14.57 9.97
N ASP A 225 -1.72 -15.58 10.61
CA ASP A 225 -0.82 -15.39 11.77
C ASP A 225 0.51 -14.71 11.40
N ASP A 226 0.86 -14.72 10.13
CA ASP A 226 2.06 -14.06 9.59
C ASP A 226 2.06 -12.54 9.87
N TRP A 227 0.89 -11.98 10.12
CA TRP A 227 0.69 -10.55 10.36
C TRP A 227 0.33 -10.21 11.83
N ARG A 228 0.41 -11.19 12.73
CA ARG A 228 0.15 -11.01 14.18
C ARG A 228 1.41 -10.76 14.99
#